data_d6e38fcad896c20bbd995ea2636d29c5
#
_entry.id   d6e38fcad896c20bbd995ea2636d29c5
#
_cell.length_a   1.000
_cell.length_b   1.000
_cell.length_c   1.000
_cell.angle_alpha   90.00
_cell.angle_beta   90.00
_cell.angle_gamma   90.00
#
_symmetry.space_group_name_H-M   'P 1'
#
loop_
_entity.id
_entity.type
_entity.pdbx_description
1 polymer ?
#
loop_
_entity_poly.entity_id
_entity_poly.type
_entity_poly.pdbx_seq_one_letter_code
_entity_poly.pdbx_strand_id
1 'polypeptide(L)'
;MERRKPLSFGIKTGQRYTTHDALRDVWQEADSLPVFEHAWLSDHFLGLGSTPPGPYLESWTLLAALAARTRRLRIGVMVTDNTYRHPAVLAKMAATVDVVSHGRLNFGLGTGWEPQQHRAYGIPLPAPGERVRRLGEACELIRLLWSEPTVTFEGRYYQLHEAPCDPKPVQKPFPPFAIGGEGERTLLVIARYADIWDCSVATPDIYAQKRVLLERFCTAIGRDSATIAYSRHISVDPTDLKATQAETRAFLEVGATHIIYHVPVPAS
;
A
#
# COMPACT_ATOMS: atom_id res chain seq x y z
N MET A 1 -6.37 -1.20 -29.04
CA MET A 1 -5.22 -1.54 -28.18
C MET A 1 -5.57 -1.11 -26.76
N GLU A 2 -5.79 -2.07 -25.89
CA GLU A 2 -6.00 -1.80 -24.46
C GLU A 2 -4.77 -1.07 -23.90
N ARG A 3 -4.98 0.12 -23.31
CA ARG A 3 -3.93 0.88 -22.62
C ARG A 3 -3.69 0.28 -21.23
N ARG A 4 -3.02 -0.84 -21.15
CA ARG A 4 -2.55 -1.36 -19.85
C ARG A 4 -1.52 -0.42 -19.23
N LYS A 5 -1.50 -0.34 -17.90
CA LYS A 5 -0.39 0.34 -17.19
C LYS A 5 0.93 -0.29 -17.61
N PRO A 6 1.99 0.50 -17.79
CA PRO A 6 3.32 -0.03 -18.08
C PRO A 6 3.77 -0.94 -16.93
N LEU A 7 4.60 -1.93 -17.28
CA LEU A 7 5.22 -2.80 -16.28
C LEU A 7 6.18 -1.98 -15.41
N SER A 8 6.07 -2.11 -14.11
CA SER A 8 6.95 -1.46 -13.13
C SER A 8 7.45 -2.45 -12.09
N PHE A 9 8.66 -2.22 -11.61
CA PHE A 9 9.33 -3.03 -10.60
C PHE A 9 9.70 -2.18 -9.39
N GLY A 10 9.60 -2.78 -8.22
CA GLY A 10 10.01 -2.14 -6.99
C GLY A 10 10.41 -3.12 -5.92
N ILE A 11 10.78 -2.60 -4.78
CA ILE A 11 11.20 -3.38 -3.63
C ILE A 11 10.24 -3.19 -2.45
N LYS A 12 10.20 -4.19 -1.56
CA LYS A 12 9.62 -4.09 -0.23
C LYS A 12 10.61 -4.59 0.78
N THR A 13 10.85 -3.82 1.83
CA THR A 13 11.80 -4.15 2.88
C THR A 13 11.09 -4.45 4.19
N GLY A 14 11.58 -5.46 4.91
CA GLY A 14 11.15 -5.74 6.28
C GLY A 14 11.75 -4.72 7.26
N GLN A 15 10.99 -4.40 8.33
CA GLN A 15 11.38 -3.43 9.36
C GLN A 15 11.79 -4.09 10.68
N ARG A 16 11.83 -5.43 10.69
CA ARG A 16 12.10 -6.25 11.87
C ARG A 16 13.59 -6.59 11.96
N TYR A 17 14.14 -6.50 13.18
CA TYR A 17 15.57 -6.81 13.46
C TYR A 17 16.55 -6.10 12.53
N THR A 18 16.26 -4.85 12.21
CA THR A 18 17.09 -4.02 11.34
C THR A 18 17.20 -2.61 11.91
N THR A 19 18.08 -1.81 11.36
CA THR A 19 18.26 -0.40 11.75
C THR A 19 17.72 0.54 10.67
N HIS A 20 17.46 1.79 11.04
CA HIS A 20 17.16 2.85 10.08
C HIS A 20 18.28 2.98 9.03
N ASP A 21 19.55 2.89 9.45
CA ASP A 21 20.69 3.06 8.54
C ASP A 21 20.77 1.94 7.50
N ALA A 22 20.56 0.68 7.90
CA ALA A 22 20.52 -0.44 6.96
C ALA A 22 19.36 -0.30 5.95
N LEU A 23 18.19 0.12 6.40
CA LEU A 23 17.06 0.39 5.50
C LEU A 23 17.34 1.56 4.56
N ARG A 24 17.89 2.66 5.07
CA ARG A 24 18.30 3.81 4.26
C ARG A 24 19.25 3.39 3.14
N ASP A 25 20.27 2.61 3.47
CA ASP A 25 21.30 2.21 2.51
C ASP A 25 20.70 1.34 1.39
N VAL A 26 19.82 0.36 1.73
CA VAL A 26 19.10 -0.45 0.74
C VAL A 26 18.19 0.43 -0.14
N TRP A 27 17.48 1.40 0.45
CA TRP A 27 16.59 2.27 -0.32
C TRP A 27 17.36 3.25 -1.21
N GLN A 28 18.50 3.77 -0.76
CA GLN A 28 19.36 4.63 -1.58
C GLN A 28 20.02 3.86 -2.72
N GLU A 29 20.42 2.61 -2.49
CA GLU A 29 20.91 1.74 -3.55
C GLU A 29 19.80 1.49 -4.60
N ALA A 30 18.61 1.09 -4.17
CA ALA A 30 17.47 0.92 -5.08
C ALA A 30 17.10 2.22 -5.81
N ASP A 31 17.23 3.38 -5.15
CA ASP A 31 16.99 4.71 -5.75
C ASP A 31 18.00 5.03 -6.86
N SER A 32 19.21 4.47 -6.81
CA SER A 32 20.25 4.61 -7.83
C SER A 32 20.05 3.70 -9.05
N LEU A 33 19.26 2.63 -8.92
CA LEU A 33 19.02 1.62 -9.95
C LEU A 33 17.76 1.94 -10.78
N PRO A 34 17.88 2.32 -12.06
CA PRO A 34 16.74 2.74 -12.88
C PRO A 34 15.63 1.69 -13.05
N VAL A 35 15.95 0.40 -12.86
CA VAL A 35 14.99 -0.70 -12.96
C VAL A 35 13.92 -0.66 -11.87
N PHE A 36 14.23 -0.12 -10.69
CA PHE A 36 13.27 0.02 -9.62
C PHE A 36 12.60 1.40 -9.67
N GLU A 37 11.29 1.40 -9.66
CA GLU A 37 10.47 2.61 -9.73
C GLU A 37 9.79 2.95 -8.40
N HIS A 38 9.67 1.97 -7.50
CA HIS A 38 8.98 2.15 -6.22
C HIS A 38 9.58 1.32 -5.10
N ALA A 39 9.38 1.79 -3.85
CA ALA A 39 9.81 1.10 -2.63
C ALA A 39 8.71 1.17 -1.55
N TRP A 40 8.58 0.09 -0.77
CA TRP A 40 7.47 -0.11 0.15
C TRP A 40 7.93 -0.61 1.52
N LEU A 41 7.19 -0.16 2.54
CA LEU A 41 7.23 -0.70 3.91
C LEU A 41 5.96 -1.51 4.19
N SER A 42 5.95 -2.23 5.33
CA SER A 42 4.75 -2.88 5.89
C SER A 42 4.24 -2.11 7.08
N ASP A 43 2.92 -2.10 7.34
CA ASP A 43 2.34 -1.43 8.52
C ASP A 43 2.08 -2.45 9.63
N HIS A 44 3.13 -2.72 10.41
CA HIS A 44 3.07 -3.58 11.57
C HIS A 44 3.76 -2.92 12.76
N PHE A 45 3.33 -3.26 13.96
CA PHE A 45 3.98 -2.86 15.21
C PHE A 45 4.85 -3.98 15.78
N LEU A 46 4.54 -5.22 15.40
CA LEU A 46 5.25 -6.43 15.83
C LEU A 46 5.55 -7.29 14.60
N GLY A 47 6.60 -8.10 14.70
CA GLY A 47 6.86 -9.11 13.69
C GLY A 47 5.75 -10.16 13.63
N LEU A 48 5.43 -10.62 12.43
CA LEU A 48 4.43 -11.68 12.21
C LEU A 48 5.01 -13.07 12.52
N GLY A 49 4.12 -13.99 12.92
CA GLY A 49 4.45 -15.40 13.14
C GLY A 49 4.98 -15.73 14.53
N SER A 50 5.44 -16.97 14.70
CA SER A 50 5.88 -17.56 15.97
C SER A 50 7.28 -17.15 16.43
N THR A 51 7.97 -16.30 15.70
CA THR A 51 9.31 -15.81 16.07
C THR A 51 9.21 -14.88 17.30
N PRO A 52 10.16 -14.94 18.24
CA PRO A 52 10.13 -14.11 19.44
C PRO A 52 9.90 -12.62 19.13
N PRO A 53 9.23 -11.87 20.01
CA PRO A 53 9.11 -10.43 19.85
C PRO A 53 10.48 -9.78 19.71
N GLY A 54 10.61 -8.81 18.84
CA GLY A 54 11.84 -8.09 18.61
C GLY A 54 11.59 -6.70 18.05
N PRO A 55 12.62 -5.87 17.89
CA PRO A 55 12.47 -4.51 17.42
C PRO A 55 11.79 -4.48 16.05
N TYR A 56 10.81 -3.58 15.90
CA TYR A 56 10.11 -3.31 14.66
C TYR A 56 9.93 -1.80 14.53
N LEU A 57 10.42 -1.22 13.46
CA LEU A 57 10.32 0.23 13.22
C LEU A 57 8.93 0.59 12.69
N GLU A 58 8.32 1.63 13.27
CA GLU A 58 6.98 2.11 12.85
C GLU A 58 7.03 2.69 11.44
N SER A 59 6.05 2.35 10.63
CA SER A 59 6.07 2.50 9.18
C SER A 59 6.02 3.95 8.70
N TRP A 60 5.11 4.75 9.21
CA TRP A 60 4.91 6.11 8.70
C TRP A 60 6.01 7.07 9.16
N THR A 61 6.49 6.89 10.38
CA THR A 61 7.67 7.63 10.90
C THR A 61 8.92 7.28 10.10
N LEU A 62 9.13 6.00 9.84
CA LEU A 62 10.25 5.53 9.02
C LEU A 62 10.12 5.99 7.56
N LEU A 63 8.92 5.92 6.97
CA LEU A 63 8.67 6.36 5.60
C LEU A 63 9.02 7.84 5.40
N ALA A 64 8.69 8.70 6.36
CA ALA A 64 9.05 10.12 6.31
C ALA A 64 10.58 10.33 6.29
N ALA A 65 11.31 9.56 7.11
CA ALA A 65 12.78 9.61 7.13
C ALA A 65 13.40 9.12 5.82
N LEU A 66 12.89 8.00 5.25
CA LEU A 66 13.35 7.46 3.97
C LEU A 66 12.96 8.35 2.78
N ALA A 67 11.81 9.02 2.84
CA ALA A 67 11.37 10.00 1.86
C ALA A 67 12.39 11.13 1.68
N ALA A 68 12.95 11.63 2.80
CA ALA A 68 13.97 12.67 2.80
C ALA A 68 15.35 12.21 2.31
N ARG A 69 15.58 10.91 2.22
CA ARG A 69 16.87 10.29 1.83
C ARG A 69 16.90 9.72 0.42
N THR A 70 15.75 9.58 -0.22
CA THR A 70 15.59 9.14 -1.62
C THR A 70 15.16 10.31 -2.51
N ARG A 71 15.32 10.19 -3.82
CA ARG A 71 15.04 11.28 -4.77
C ARG A 71 14.13 10.88 -5.93
N ARG A 72 14.14 9.62 -6.35
CA ARG A 72 13.50 9.15 -7.56
C ARG A 72 12.38 8.14 -7.31
N LEU A 73 12.61 7.16 -6.45
CA LEU A 73 11.64 6.11 -6.15
C LEU A 73 10.31 6.69 -5.66
N ARG A 74 9.21 6.21 -6.20
CA ARG A 74 7.92 6.35 -5.53
C ARG A 74 7.94 5.51 -4.27
N ILE A 75 7.35 6.02 -3.21
CA ILE A 75 7.47 5.42 -1.87
C ILE A 75 6.10 5.20 -1.25
N GLY A 76 5.96 4.21 -0.38
CA GLY A 76 4.69 3.99 0.31
C GLY A 76 4.74 2.92 1.37
N VAL A 77 3.60 2.74 2.02
CA VAL A 77 3.32 1.62 2.92
C VAL A 77 2.34 0.70 2.21
N MET A 78 2.66 -0.59 2.07
CA MET A 78 1.83 -1.55 1.36
C MET A 78 1.43 -2.71 2.29
N VAL A 79 0.27 -2.63 2.89
CA VAL A 79 -0.65 -1.49 2.92
C VAL A 79 -0.83 -1.03 4.36
N THR A 80 -1.16 0.25 4.56
CA THR A 80 -1.51 0.77 5.89
C THR A 80 -2.77 0.11 6.41
N ASP A 81 -2.75 -0.31 7.66
CA ASP A 81 -3.92 -0.85 8.34
C ASP A 81 -4.87 0.30 8.73
N ASN A 82 -6.06 0.31 8.13
CA ASN A 82 -7.07 1.35 8.37
C ASN A 82 -7.60 1.38 9.80
N THR A 83 -7.33 0.34 10.60
CA THR A 83 -7.79 0.28 11.99
C THR A 83 -6.79 0.88 12.98
N TYR A 84 -5.53 1.08 12.59
CA TYR A 84 -4.50 1.57 13.51
C TYR A 84 -4.56 3.09 13.73
N ARG A 85 -5.08 3.85 12.77
CA ARG A 85 -5.11 5.32 12.82
C ARG A 85 -6.45 5.85 12.33
N HIS A 86 -6.89 6.97 12.91
CA HIS A 86 -8.04 7.69 12.37
C HIS A 86 -7.72 8.18 10.95
N PRO A 87 -8.59 7.96 9.93
CA PRO A 87 -8.27 8.28 8.54
C PRO A 87 -7.98 9.76 8.28
N ALA A 88 -8.55 10.68 9.04
CA ALA A 88 -8.21 12.10 8.92
C ALA A 88 -6.77 12.40 9.38
N VAL A 89 -6.31 11.75 10.45
CA VAL A 89 -4.91 11.87 10.90
C VAL A 89 -3.98 11.24 9.87
N LEU A 90 -4.35 10.07 9.35
CA LEU A 90 -3.59 9.38 8.31
C LEU A 90 -3.49 10.24 7.03
N ALA A 91 -4.59 10.90 6.61
CA ALA A 91 -4.58 11.83 5.48
C ALA A 91 -3.57 12.96 5.68
N LYS A 92 -3.50 13.51 6.90
CA LYS A 92 -2.55 14.57 7.25
C LYS A 92 -1.10 14.07 7.23
N MET A 93 -0.83 12.90 7.78
CA MET A 93 0.49 12.26 7.74
C MET A 93 0.93 12.01 6.29
N ALA A 94 0.05 11.45 5.47
CA ALA A 94 0.31 11.14 4.08
C ALA A 94 0.57 12.42 3.25
N ALA A 95 -0.21 13.48 3.45
CA ALA A 95 0.04 14.78 2.80
C ALA A 95 1.43 15.33 3.17
N THR A 96 1.83 15.18 4.43
CA THR A 96 3.17 15.60 4.89
C THR A 96 4.28 14.79 4.21
N VAL A 97 4.13 13.45 4.13
CA VAL A 97 5.11 12.60 3.44
C VAL A 97 5.16 12.91 1.94
N ASP A 98 4.03 13.24 1.33
CA ASP A 98 3.99 13.63 -0.09
C ASP A 98 4.76 14.95 -0.32
N VAL A 99 4.63 15.93 0.57
CA VAL A 99 5.43 17.16 0.54
C VAL A 99 6.91 16.88 0.72
N VAL A 100 7.30 16.10 1.74
CA VAL A 100 8.70 15.75 2.04
C VAL A 100 9.33 14.98 0.87
N SER A 101 8.56 14.13 0.21
CA SER A 101 9.03 13.34 -0.94
C SER A 101 8.96 14.09 -2.27
N HIS A 102 8.48 15.36 -2.30
CA HIS A 102 8.25 16.11 -3.54
C HIS A 102 7.30 15.38 -4.52
N GLY A 103 6.18 14.85 -4.00
CA GLY A 103 5.13 14.23 -4.83
C GLY A 103 5.42 12.80 -5.27
N ARG A 104 6.14 12.00 -4.46
CA ARG A 104 6.47 10.60 -4.77
C ARG A 104 5.68 9.58 -3.96
N LEU A 105 4.75 9.99 -3.10
CA LEU A 105 3.95 9.06 -2.31
C LEU A 105 3.02 8.23 -3.20
N ASN A 106 2.98 6.93 -2.98
CA ASN A 106 1.87 6.03 -3.28
C ASN A 106 1.18 5.70 -1.96
N PHE A 107 -0.08 6.06 -1.83
CA PHE A 107 -0.83 5.91 -0.58
C PHE A 107 -1.44 4.53 -0.46
N GLY A 108 -0.83 3.66 0.33
CA GLY A 108 -1.33 2.30 0.56
C GLY A 108 -2.33 2.22 1.71
N LEU A 109 -3.47 1.54 1.51
CA LEU A 109 -4.52 1.37 2.51
C LEU A 109 -5.16 -0.02 2.41
N GLY A 110 -5.43 -0.66 3.55
CA GLY A 110 -6.07 -1.97 3.65
C GLY A 110 -7.05 -2.05 4.80
N THR A 111 -7.79 -3.15 4.89
CA THR A 111 -8.85 -3.33 5.90
C THR A 111 -8.32 -3.54 7.32
N GLY A 112 -7.06 -3.92 7.48
CA GLY A 112 -6.52 -4.46 8.74
C GLY A 112 -6.93 -5.92 8.97
N TRP A 113 -6.07 -6.66 9.70
CA TRP A 113 -6.33 -8.09 9.89
C TRP A 113 -5.67 -8.74 11.12
N GLU A 114 -4.51 -8.29 11.57
CA GLU A 114 -3.69 -9.03 12.56
C GLU A 114 -4.20 -8.87 14.01
N PRO A 115 -4.88 -9.88 14.59
CA PRO A 115 -5.53 -9.73 15.90
C PRO A 115 -4.53 -9.63 17.06
N GLN A 116 -3.32 -10.18 16.92
CA GLN A 116 -2.32 -10.14 17.99
C GLN A 116 -1.87 -8.70 18.23
N GLN A 117 -1.62 -7.95 17.16
CA GLN A 117 -1.17 -6.55 17.26
C GLN A 117 -2.28 -5.66 17.81
N HIS A 118 -3.52 -5.86 17.35
CA HIS A 118 -4.68 -5.14 17.88
C HIS A 118 -4.84 -5.34 19.40
N ARG A 119 -4.76 -6.59 19.87
CA ARG A 119 -4.81 -6.88 21.32
C ARG A 119 -3.65 -6.26 22.07
N ALA A 120 -2.43 -6.38 21.54
CA ALA A 120 -1.23 -5.89 22.21
C ALA A 120 -1.23 -4.37 22.43
N TYR A 121 -1.79 -3.62 21.46
CA TYR A 121 -1.85 -2.16 21.48
C TYR A 121 -3.21 -1.60 21.94
N GLY A 122 -4.14 -2.45 22.37
CA GLY A 122 -5.47 -2.02 22.81
C GLY A 122 -6.33 -1.39 21.70
N ILE A 123 -6.04 -1.71 20.44
CA ILE A 123 -6.76 -1.20 19.28
C ILE A 123 -7.90 -2.15 18.94
N PRO A 124 -9.16 -1.68 18.83
CA PRO A 124 -10.26 -2.54 18.43
C PRO A 124 -10.07 -3.14 17.04
N LEU A 125 -10.34 -4.45 16.89
CA LEU A 125 -10.40 -5.12 15.58
C LEU A 125 -11.88 -5.41 15.24
N PRO A 126 -12.53 -4.59 14.42
CA PRO A 126 -13.90 -4.83 14.01
C PRO A 126 -14.07 -6.11 13.19
N ALA A 127 -15.30 -6.61 13.08
CA ALA A 127 -15.63 -7.77 12.25
C ALA A 127 -15.23 -7.51 10.76
N PRO A 128 -14.87 -8.54 9.98
CA PRO A 128 -14.36 -8.38 8.63
C PRO A 128 -15.24 -7.52 7.72
N GLY A 129 -16.55 -7.72 7.74
CA GLY A 129 -17.48 -6.93 6.94
C GLY A 129 -17.56 -5.46 7.34
N GLU A 130 -17.36 -5.15 8.63
CA GLU A 130 -17.28 -3.77 9.11
C GLU A 130 -15.98 -3.11 8.65
N ARG A 131 -14.85 -3.81 8.75
CA ARG A 131 -13.54 -3.29 8.30
C ARG A 131 -13.56 -2.88 6.83
N VAL A 132 -14.22 -3.67 5.97
CA VAL A 132 -14.39 -3.32 4.55
C VAL A 132 -15.23 -2.05 4.36
N ARG A 133 -16.32 -1.90 5.12
CA ARG A 133 -17.13 -0.67 5.06
C ARG A 133 -16.36 0.55 5.56
N ARG A 134 -15.61 0.40 6.66
CA ARG A 134 -14.71 1.44 7.18
C ARG A 134 -13.64 1.84 6.15
N LEU A 135 -13.09 0.88 5.41
CA LEU A 135 -12.12 1.15 4.35
C LEU A 135 -12.73 2.01 3.23
N GLY A 136 -13.94 1.67 2.78
CA GLY A 136 -14.64 2.47 1.76
C GLY A 136 -14.89 3.91 2.21
N GLU A 137 -15.39 4.08 3.44
CA GLU A 137 -15.64 5.39 4.04
C GLU A 137 -14.35 6.19 4.26
N ALA A 138 -13.26 5.53 4.68
CA ALA A 138 -11.95 6.14 4.82
C ALA A 138 -11.37 6.63 3.48
N CYS A 139 -11.51 5.84 2.41
CA CYS A 139 -11.08 6.27 1.06
C CYS A 139 -11.79 7.55 0.60
N GLU A 140 -13.10 7.63 0.82
CA GLU A 140 -13.89 8.81 0.47
C GLU A 140 -13.48 10.03 1.30
N LEU A 141 -13.41 9.88 2.62
CA LEU A 141 -13.02 10.94 3.54
C LEU A 141 -11.62 11.49 3.24
N ILE A 142 -10.64 10.61 2.97
CA ILE A 142 -9.27 11.02 2.67
C ILE A 142 -9.20 11.78 1.34
N ARG A 143 -9.93 11.32 0.31
CA ARG A 143 -10.02 12.06 -0.97
C ARG A 143 -10.59 13.45 -0.78
N LEU A 144 -11.66 13.59 -0.02
CA LEU A 144 -12.26 14.88 0.30
C LEU A 144 -11.26 15.79 1.02
N LEU A 145 -10.58 15.30 2.05
CA LEU A 145 -9.57 16.07 2.78
C LEU A 145 -8.43 16.57 1.89
N TRP A 146 -8.09 15.84 0.82
CA TRP A 146 -7.02 16.23 -0.09
C TRP A 146 -7.49 17.16 -1.23
N SER A 147 -8.78 17.17 -1.55
CA SER A 147 -9.34 17.99 -2.64
C SER A 147 -10.03 19.26 -2.15
N GLU A 148 -10.74 19.21 -1.03
CA GLU A 148 -11.56 20.33 -0.55
C GLU A 148 -10.79 21.22 0.45
N PRO A 149 -11.07 22.54 0.50
CA PRO A 149 -10.48 23.44 1.49
C PRO A 149 -10.76 23.00 2.93
N THR A 150 -12.01 22.68 3.23
CA THR A 150 -12.49 22.15 4.52
C THR A 150 -13.49 21.05 4.27
N VAL A 151 -13.58 20.08 5.17
CA VAL A 151 -14.47 18.92 5.04
C VAL A 151 -15.33 18.78 6.28
N THR A 152 -16.66 18.79 6.10
CA THR A 152 -17.62 18.24 7.04
C THR A 152 -18.07 16.88 6.49
N PHE A 153 -17.96 15.84 7.28
CA PHE A 153 -18.23 14.46 6.86
C PHE A 153 -19.09 13.76 7.90
N GLU A 154 -20.29 13.32 7.51
CA GLU A 154 -21.26 12.63 8.35
C GLU A 154 -21.35 11.16 7.98
N GLY A 155 -20.24 10.43 8.20
CA GLY A 155 -20.17 9.01 7.91
C GLY A 155 -20.76 8.14 9.02
N ARG A 156 -20.91 6.86 8.73
CA ARG A 156 -21.34 5.87 9.74
C ARG A 156 -20.25 5.59 10.78
N TYR A 157 -18.99 5.65 10.38
CA TYR A 157 -17.85 5.27 11.20
C TYR A 157 -16.93 6.45 11.51
N TYR A 158 -16.93 7.47 10.68
CA TYR A 158 -16.09 8.64 10.82
C TYR A 158 -16.90 9.91 10.65
N GLN A 159 -16.61 10.92 11.47
CA GLN A 159 -17.28 12.21 11.45
C GLN A 159 -16.24 13.32 11.53
N LEU A 160 -16.40 14.36 10.72
CA LEU A 160 -15.54 15.55 10.71
C LEU A 160 -16.41 16.79 10.67
N HIS A 161 -15.94 17.85 11.31
CA HIS A 161 -16.58 19.17 11.32
C HIS A 161 -15.55 20.20 10.82
N GLU A 162 -15.81 20.81 9.68
CA GLU A 162 -15.00 21.87 9.08
C GLU A 162 -13.47 21.59 9.13
N ALA A 163 -13.09 20.32 8.93
CA ALA A 163 -11.72 19.86 9.07
C ALA A 163 -10.85 20.30 7.89
N PRO A 164 -9.80 21.08 8.07
CA PRO A 164 -8.81 21.38 7.03
C PRO A 164 -7.76 20.26 6.95
N CYS A 165 -7.14 20.13 5.80
CA CYS A 165 -5.95 19.29 5.63
C CYS A 165 -4.90 20.07 4.82
N ASP A 166 -4.20 20.99 5.47
CA ASP A 166 -3.14 21.81 4.87
C ASP A 166 -1.79 21.52 5.54
N PRO A 167 -0.68 21.43 4.75
CA PRO A 167 -0.66 21.52 3.29
C PRO A 167 -1.39 20.36 2.63
N LYS A 168 -1.99 20.62 1.47
CA LYS A 168 -2.49 19.57 0.59
C LYS A 168 -1.32 18.77 0.01
N PRO A 169 -1.52 17.51 -0.44
CA PRO A 169 -0.50 16.80 -1.21
C PRO A 169 0.00 17.59 -2.41
N VAL A 170 1.27 17.41 -2.76
CA VAL A 170 1.89 17.99 -3.95
C VAL A 170 1.28 17.42 -5.22
N GLN A 171 1.03 16.11 -5.22
CA GLN A 171 0.43 15.40 -6.36
C GLN A 171 -1.00 15.85 -6.62
N LYS A 172 -1.37 15.96 -7.91
CA LYS A 172 -2.72 16.35 -8.33
C LYS A 172 -3.35 15.24 -9.18
N PRO A 173 -4.63 14.91 -8.94
CA PRO A 173 -5.50 15.51 -7.92
C PRO A 173 -5.07 15.16 -6.48
N PHE A 174 -4.42 14.02 -6.26
CA PHE A 174 -3.88 13.51 -4.98
C PHE A 174 -2.95 12.30 -5.23
N PRO A 175 -2.22 11.80 -4.22
CA PRO A 175 -1.40 10.59 -4.32
C PRO A 175 -2.23 9.38 -4.78
N PRO A 176 -1.68 8.50 -5.65
CA PRO A 176 -2.37 7.27 -6.07
C PRO A 176 -2.68 6.36 -4.88
N PHE A 177 -3.88 5.79 -4.88
CA PHE A 177 -4.31 4.83 -3.88
C PHE A 177 -3.87 3.40 -4.24
N ALA A 178 -3.05 2.79 -3.39
CA ALA A 178 -2.79 1.35 -3.43
C ALA A 178 -3.69 0.66 -2.40
N ILE A 179 -4.62 -0.19 -2.83
CA ILE A 179 -5.55 -0.86 -1.92
C ILE A 179 -5.32 -2.36 -1.95
N GLY A 180 -5.11 -2.93 -0.74
CA GLY A 180 -4.84 -4.35 -0.54
C GLY A 180 -6.11 -5.17 -0.27
N GLY A 181 -6.14 -6.36 -0.86
CA GLY A 181 -7.14 -7.38 -0.59
C GLY A 181 -7.71 -8.09 -1.81
N GLU A 182 -8.26 -9.28 -1.56
CA GLU A 182 -8.79 -10.19 -2.60
C GLU A 182 -10.23 -10.66 -2.32
N GLY A 183 -10.80 -10.30 -1.18
CA GLY A 183 -12.20 -10.61 -0.86
C GLY A 183 -13.16 -9.82 -1.76
N GLU A 184 -14.25 -10.44 -2.19
CA GLU A 184 -15.20 -9.87 -3.14
C GLU A 184 -15.68 -8.46 -2.75
N ARG A 185 -16.03 -8.26 -1.47
CA ARG A 185 -16.45 -6.94 -0.96
C ARG A 185 -15.31 -5.91 -0.97
N THR A 186 -14.06 -6.36 -0.77
CA THR A 186 -12.89 -5.48 -0.85
C THR A 186 -12.61 -5.11 -2.30
N LEU A 187 -12.80 -6.04 -3.25
CA LEU A 187 -12.65 -5.76 -4.68
C LEU A 187 -13.65 -4.70 -5.18
N LEU A 188 -14.84 -4.58 -4.58
CA LEU A 188 -15.77 -3.46 -4.86
C LEU A 188 -15.19 -2.11 -4.42
N VAL A 189 -14.52 -2.04 -3.28
CA VAL A 189 -13.82 -0.82 -2.83
C VAL A 189 -12.63 -0.52 -3.74
N ILE A 190 -11.86 -1.53 -4.12
CA ILE A 190 -10.74 -1.42 -5.04
C ILE A 190 -11.20 -0.90 -6.40
N ALA A 191 -12.27 -1.47 -6.98
CA ALA A 191 -12.84 -1.01 -8.24
C ALA A 191 -13.20 0.49 -8.20
N ARG A 192 -13.67 1.00 -7.05
CA ARG A 192 -14.08 2.39 -6.91
C ARG A 192 -12.94 3.36 -6.66
N TYR A 193 -11.91 2.96 -5.91
CA TYR A 193 -10.94 3.90 -5.35
C TYR A 193 -9.48 3.63 -5.73
N ALA A 194 -9.07 2.39 -6.05
CA ALA A 194 -7.66 2.06 -6.21
C ALA A 194 -7.08 2.46 -7.57
N ASP A 195 -5.85 2.95 -7.56
CA ASP A 195 -4.98 3.12 -8.73
C ASP A 195 -3.97 1.96 -8.84
N ILE A 196 -3.74 1.26 -7.71
CA ILE A 196 -2.93 0.06 -7.61
C ILE A 196 -3.72 -0.95 -6.79
N TRP A 197 -3.94 -2.15 -7.32
CA TRP A 197 -4.51 -3.27 -6.58
C TRP A 197 -3.40 -4.14 -6.02
N ASP A 198 -3.29 -4.21 -4.70
CA ASP A 198 -2.35 -5.09 -4.01
C ASP A 198 -3.01 -6.45 -3.72
N CYS A 199 -2.50 -7.50 -4.37
CA CYS A 199 -3.02 -8.85 -4.29
C CYS A 199 -1.96 -9.85 -3.79
N SER A 200 -2.26 -10.50 -2.66
CA SER A 200 -1.34 -11.40 -1.97
C SER A 200 -1.68 -12.89 -2.14
N VAL A 201 -2.54 -13.24 -3.12
CA VAL A 201 -2.93 -14.65 -3.35
C VAL A 201 -1.75 -15.54 -3.72
N ALA A 202 -1.89 -16.84 -3.41
CA ALA A 202 -0.78 -17.79 -3.50
C ALA A 202 -0.40 -18.17 -4.93
N THR A 203 -1.35 -18.23 -5.88
CA THR A 203 -1.10 -18.80 -7.22
C THR A 203 -1.53 -17.86 -8.35
N PRO A 204 -0.88 -17.97 -9.54
CA PRO A 204 -1.28 -17.23 -10.73
C PRO A 204 -2.73 -17.46 -11.16
N ASP A 205 -3.24 -18.70 -11.02
CA ASP A 205 -4.63 -19.02 -11.40
C ASP A 205 -5.66 -18.27 -10.53
N ILE A 206 -5.44 -18.26 -9.20
CA ILE A 206 -6.30 -17.50 -8.28
C ILE A 206 -6.19 -16.01 -8.56
N TYR A 207 -4.98 -15.54 -8.85
CA TYR A 207 -4.74 -14.14 -9.23
C TYR A 207 -5.55 -13.76 -10.47
N ALA A 208 -5.49 -14.57 -11.54
CA ALA A 208 -6.24 -14.35 -12.75
C ALA A 208 -7.76 -14.29 -12.51
N GLN A 209 -8.30 -15.23 -11.70
CA GLN A 209 -9.72 -15.24 -11.32
C GLN A 209 -10.12 -13.94 -10.59
N LYS A 210 -9.31 -13.49 -9.60
CA LYS A 210 -9.58 -12.25 -8.86
C LYS A 210 -9.47 -11.02 -9.74
N ARG A 211 -8.51 -10.99 -10.68
CA ARG A 211 -8.38 -9.93 -11.67
C ARG A 211 -9.62 -9.81 -12.55
N VAL A 212 -10.11 -10.92 -13.10
CA VAL A 212 -11.34 -10.94 -13.90
C VAL A 212 -12.55 -10.44 -13.10
N LEU A 213 -12.64 -10.82 -11.82
CA LEU A 213 -13.72 -10.32 -10.96
C LEU A 213 -13.61 -8.82 -10.72
N LEU A 214 -12.41 -8.29 -10.47
CA LEU A 214 -12.18 -6.86 -10.32
C LEU A 214 -12.54 -6.08 -11.61
N GLU A 215 -12.15 -6.61 -12.79
CA GLU A 215 -12.51 -6.04 -14.10
C GLU A 215 -14.02 -5.95 -14.30
N ARG A 216 -14.76 -6.99 -13.90
CA ARG A 216 -16.24 -6.97 -13.91
C ARG A 216 -16.82 -5.89 -13.01
N PHE A 217 -16.27 -5.72 -11.80
CA PHE A 217 -16.73 -4.66 -10.89
C PHE A 217 -16.40 -3.26 -11.43
N CYS A 218 -15.23 -3.08 -12.06
CA CYS A 218 -14.91 -1.83 -12.75
C CYS A 218 -15.91 -1.53 -13.86
N THR A 219 -16.21 -2.50 -14.71
CA THR A 219 -17.20 -2.37 -15.80
C THR A 219 -18.59 -2.00 -15.26
N ALA A 220 -19.02 -2.63 -14.17
CA ALA A 220 -20.32 -2.37 -13.56
C ALA A 220 -20.51 -0.92 -13.06
N ILE A 221 -19.40 -0.22 -12.76
CA ILE A 221 -19.42 1.19 -12.33
C ILE A 221 -18.93 2.15 -13.41
N GLY A 222 -18.75 1.68 -14.66
CA GLY A 222 -18.29 2.49 -15.79
C GLY A 222 -16.81 2.91 -15.72
N ARG A 223 -15.97 2.21 -14.95
CA ARG A 223 -14.53 2.47 -14.82
C ARG A 223 -13.72 1.59 -15.77
N ASP A 224 -12.77 2.18 -16.46
CA ASP A 224 -11.76 1.43 -17.22
C ASP A 224 -10.77 0.76 -16.24
N SER A 225 -10.76 -0.57 -16.22
CA SER A 225 -9.86 -1.36 -15.37
C SER A 225 -8.39 -1.24 -15.76
N ALA A 226 -8.08 -0.83 -16.99
CA ALA A 226 -6.72 -0.56 -17.46
C ALA A 226 -6.07 0.64 -16.74
N THR A 227 -6.84 1.45 -16.02
CA THR A 227 -6.33 2.53 -15.16
C THR A 227 -5.72 2.02 -13.85
N ILE A 228 -5.96 0.75 -13.49
CA ILE A 228 -5.43 0.12 -12.27
C ILE A 228 -4.13 -0.62 -12.60
N ALA A 229 -3.09 -0.41 -11.81
CA ALA A 229 -1.91 -1.25 -11.81
C ALA A 229 -2.17 -2.51 -10.97
N TYR A 230 -1.86 -3.67 -11.53
CA TYR A 230 -2.11 -4.96 -10.90
C TYR A 230 -0.85 -5.45 -10.21
N SER A 231 -0.82 -5.36 -8.86
CA SER A 231 0.40 -5.61 -8.06
C SER A 231 0.53 -7.07 -7.64
N ARG A 232 1.76 -7.54 -7.58
CA ARG A 232 2.14 -8.84 -7.02
C ARG A 232 3.43 -8.73 -6.21
N HIS A 233 3.42 -9.32 -5.02
CA HIS A 233 4.59 -9.47 -4.17
C HIS A 233 5.30 -10.79 -4.46
N ILE A 234 6.62 -10.75 -4.63
CA ILE A 234 7.46 -11.92 -4.87
C ILE A 234 8.60 -11.91 -3.86
N SER A 235 8.76 -13.03 -3.15
CA SER A 235 9.90 -13.21 -2.26
C SER A 235 11.14 -13.55 -3.08
N VAL A 236 12.21 -12.81 -2.85
CA VAL A 236 13.49 -13.10 -3.50
C VAL A 236 14.23 -14.14 -2.67
N ASP A 237 14.55 -15.28 -3.30
CA ASP A 237 15.52 -16.22 -2.77
C ASP A 237 16.89 -15.93 -3.42
N PRO A 238 17.86 -15.40 -2.68
CA PRO A 238 19.19 -15.11 -3.24
C PRO A 238 19.95 -16.37 -3.70
N THR A 239 19.56 -17.54 -3.21
CA THR A 239 20.19 -18.82 -3.57
C THR A 239 19.54 -19.47 -4.80
N ASP A 240 18.31 -19.08 -5.16
CA ASP A 240 17.58 -19.54 -6.33
C ASP A 240 16.88 -18.39 -7.09
N LEU A 241 17.66 -17.60 -7.78
CA LEU A 241 17.13 -16.52 -8.63
C LEU A 241 16.31 -17.05 -9.82
N LYS A 242 16.53 -18.32 -10.24
CA LYS A 242 15.75 -18.89 -11.34
C LYS A 242 14.28 -19.13 -10.91
N ALA A 243 14.06 -19.60 -9.68
CA ALA A 243 12.72 -19.74 -9.12
C ALA A 243 12.01 -18.37 -9.01
N THR A 244 12.71 -17.35 -8.52
CA THR A 244 12.20 -15.98 -8.47
C THR A 244 11.81 -15.45 -9.85
N GLN A 245 12.64 -15.70 -10.88
CA GLN A 245 12.32 -15.30 -12.25
C GLN A 245 11.12 -16.08 -12.83
N ALA A 246 11.02 -17.39 -12.54
CA ALA A 246 9.91 -18.20 -13.01
C ALA A 246 8.58 -17.72 -12.38
N GLU A 247 8.55 -17.46 -11.07
CA GLU A 247 7.37 -16.89 -10.40
C GLU A 247 7.00 -15.53 -11.00
N THR A 248 7.99 -14.65 -11.21
CA THR A 248 7.76 -13.35 -11.85
C THR A 248 7.07 -13.50 -13.20
N ARG A 249 7.59 -14.36 -14.08
CA ARG A 249 7.02 -14.61 -15.41
C ARG A 249 5.59 -15.13 -15.32
N ALA A 250 5.33 -16.11 -14.44
CA ALA A 250 4.00 -16.68 -14.27
C ALA A 250 2.95 -15.63 -13.88
N PHE A 251 3.29 -14.67 -13.01
CA PHE A 251 2.37 -13.58 -12.67
C PHE A 251 2.25 -12.52 -13.77
N LEU A 252 3.31 -12.22 -14.52
CA LEU A 252 3.23 -11.34 -15.69
C LEU A 252 2.31 -11.91 -16.77
N GLU A 253 2.38 -13.23 -17.04
CA GLU A 253 1.53 -13.93 -18.01
C GLU A 253 0.04 -13.82 -17.65
N VAL A 254 -0.31 -13.84 -16.37
CA VAL A 254 -1.70 -13.63 -15.91
C VAL A 254 -2.06 -12.18 -15.68
N GLY A 255 -1.18 -11.24 -16.07
CA GLY A 255 -1.50 -9.81 -16.19
C GLY A 255 -1.10 -8.94 -15.01
N ALA A 256 -0.20 -9.38 -14.14
CA ALA A 256 0.44 -8.47 -13.19
C ALA A 256 1.27 -7.42 -13.95
N THR A 257 1.22 -6.17 -13.50
CA THR A 257 1.93 -5.03 -14.12
C THR A 257 2.77 -4.25 -13.11
N HIS A 258 2.69 -4.60 -11.84
CA HIS A 258 3.38 -3.89 -10.77
C HIS A 258 3.99 -4.93 -9.81
N ILE A 259 5.27 -5.25 -10.02
CA ILE A 259 5.96 -6.31 -9.30
C ILE A 259 6.76 -5.72 -8.13
N ILE A 260 6.59 -6.33 -6.96
CA ILE A 260 7.24 -5.90 -5.72
C ILE A 260 8.08 -7.05 -5.18
N TYR A 261 9.39 -6.88 -5.21
CA TYR A 261 10.31 -7.86 -4.65
C TYR A 261 10.53 -7.64 -3.16
N HIS A 262 10.25 -8.66 -2.36
CA HIS A 262 10.67 -8.68 -0.97
C HIS A 262 12.17 -8.92 -0.92
N VAL A 263 12.92 -7.89 -0.59
CA VAL A 263 14.38 -7.95 -0.49
C VAL A 263 14.82 -8.04 0.97
N PRO A 264 15.82 -8.88 1.27
CA PRO A 264 16.36 -8.94 2.62
C PRO A 264 17.06 -7.62 2.97
N VAL A 265 16.97 -7.24 4.23
CA VAL A 265 17.74 -6.13 4.80
C VAL A 265 18.70 -6.74 5.83
N PRO A 266 19.97 -6.31 5.87
CA PRO A 266 20.90 -6.80 6.87
C PRO A 266 20.34 -6.68 8.28
N ALA A 267 20.47 -7.74 9.08
CA ALA A 267 20.16 -7.72 10.50
C ALA A 267 21.15 -6.83 11.25
N SER A 268 20.68 -6.17 12.28
CA SER A 268 21.50 -5.36 13.20
C SER A 268 22.30 -6.23 14.17
#